data_1eda7b6c9fc09c74b6a73c63b283f4eb
#
_entry.id   1eda7b6c9fc09c74b6a73c63b283f4eb
#
_cell.length_a   1.000
_cell.length_b   1.000
_cell.length_c   1.000
_cell.angle_alpha   90.00
_cell.angle_beta   90.00
_cell.angle_gamma   90.00
#
_symmetry.space_group_name_H-M   'P 1'
#
loop_
_entity.id
_entity.type
_entity.pdbx_description
1 polymer ?
#
loop_
_entity_poly.entity_id
_entity_poly.type
_entity_poly.pdbx_seq_one_letter_code
_entity_poly.pdbx_strand_id
1 'polypeptide(L)'
;MPSSRPARLSPEVRLAGTRRPETPSSGGFARPLARSPLRTPALMLQGTSSNAGKSILAAAYCRIFRQDGYDVAPFKAQNMSLNSGVTATGDEMGRAQIVQAQAARTDPDARMNPILLKPHSDTGSQVVVLGKPIGHMRVLEYFQKKTELWSTVTEAYDALAAEHDIIVLEGAGSPGEINLKSHDLVNMRMADYARASVLLVGDIDRGGVYASFLGTWMTFTDAERRLLTGYLVNRFRGDASLLGPAHQYLLDHTGVPVLGTVPYIRDLNIPEEDMAGFPWGQNADCGPKEPGTLDIAVVMLRHVSNFTDFAPLAAEPDVRLRPVRRAEEWGDPDVVML
;
A
#
# COMPACT_ATOMS: atom_id res chain seq x y z
N MET A 1 -41.17 29.87 -53.09
CA MET A 1 -40.11 30.73 -53.60
C MET A 1 -40.06 31.95 -52.70
N PRO A 2 -38.89 32.41 -52.22
CA PRO A 2 -37.51 32.06 -52.59
C PRO A 2 -36.64 31.52 -51.40
N SER A 3 -35.53 30.90 -51.80
CA SER A 3 -34.45 30.38 -51.01
C SER A 3 -33.68 31.47 -50.27
N SER A 4 -33.29 31.21 -49.01
CA SER A 4 -32.25 31.97 -48.33
C SER A 4 -31.11 31.01 -47.89
N ARG A 5 -29.96 31.20 -48.51
CA ARG A 5 -28.69 30.55 -48.18
C ARG A 5 -28.18 31.04 -46.80
N PRO A 6 -27.55 30.19 -46.00
CA PRO A 6 -26.87 30.66 -44.80
C PRO A 6 -25.54 31.33 -45.11
N ALA A 7 -25.28 32.42 -44.40
CA ALA A 7 -24.09 33.24 -44.51
C ALA A 7 -22.82 32.49 -44.03
N ARG A 8 -21.73 32.64 -44.78
CA ARG A 8 -20.37 32.25 -44.38
C ARG A 8 -19.85 33.19 -43.30
N LEU A 9 -19.45 32.64 -42.18
CA LEU A 9 -18.61 33.32 -41.20
C LEU A 9 -17.15 32.90 -41.40
N SER A 10 -16.31 33.85 -41.78
CA SER A 10 -14.88 33.87 -41.49
C SER A 10 -14.63 35.15 -40.69
N PRO A 11 -13.72 35.20 -39.73
CA PRO A 11 -12.27 35.03 -39.98
C PRO A 11 -11.52 34.27 -38.91
N GLU A 12 -10.35 33.79 -39.32
CA GLU A 12 -9.28 33.18 -38.55
C GLU A 12 -8.92 33.97 -37.29
N VAL A 13 -9.09 33.39 -36.13
CA VAL A 13 -8.39 33.80 -34.90
C VAL A 13 -7.08 33.04 -34.85
N ARG A 14 -5.97 33.71 -35.18
CA ARG A 14 -4.62 33.21 -34.90
C ARG A 14 -4.46 33.13 -33.42
N LEU A 15 -4.49 31.92 -32.86
CA LEU A 15 -4.01 31.67 -31.52
C LEU A 15 -2.50 31.92 -31.47
N ALA A 16 -2.11 32.95 -30.69
CA ALA A 16 -0.74 33.24 -30.37
C ALA A 16 -0.09 31.99 -29.73
N GLY A 17 1.12 31.66 -30.24
CA GLY A 17 1.83 30.44 -29.88
C GLY A 17 2.04 30.30 -28.38
N THR A 18 1.40 29.27 -27.80
CA THR A 18 1.85 28.73 -26.56
C THR A 18 3.13 27.98 -26.77
N ARG A 19 4.26 28.58 -26.33
CA ARG A 19 5.52 27.87 -26.22
C ARG A 19 5.28 26.60 -25.39
N ARG A 20 5.53 25.44 -26.00
CA ARG A 20 5.68 24.20 -25.22
C ARG A 20 6.76 24.46 -24.19
N PRO A 21 6.53 24.05 -22.90
CA PRO A 21 7.63 24.06 -21.96
C PRO A 21 8.74 23.16 -22.52
N GLU A 22 9.93 23.68 -22.62
CA GLU A 22 11.13 22.92 -22.98
C GLU A 22 11.28 21.79 -21.97
N THR A 23 11.32 20.55 -22.43
CA THR A 23 11.73 19.42 -21.62
C THR A 23 13.12 19.73 -21.07
N PRO A 24 13.35 19.64 -19.75
CA PRO A 24 14.70 19.79 -19.22
C PRO A 24 15.57 18.72 -19.87
N SER A 25 16.67 19.17 -20.45
CA SER A 25 17.70 18.32 -21.02
C SER A 25 18.11 17.27 -19.99
N SER A 26 18.16 16.00 -20.41
CA SER A 26 18.76 14.89 -19.71
C SER A 26 20.21 15.18 -19.39
N GLY A 27 20.45 15.80 -18.24
CA GLY A 27 21.79 16.16 -17.82
C GLY A 27 21.87 16.31 -16.32
N GLY A 28 22.31 15.26 -15.64
CA GLY A 28 22.68 15.29 -14.26
C GLY A 28 21.93 14.25 -13.43
N PHE A 29 22.43 13.03 -13.44
CA PHE A 29 22.16 12.11 -12.33
C PHE A 29 22.52 12.87 -11.05
N ALA A 30 21.53 13.11 -10.18
CA ALA A 30 21.80 13.64 -8.87
C ALA A 30 22.88 12.76 -8.22
N ARG A 31 23.99 13.36 -7.79
CA ARG A 31 25.02 12.64 -7.04
C ARG A 31 24.33 11.99 -5.84
N PRO A 32 24.60 10.70 -5.55
CA PRO A 32 24.15 10.08 -4.33
C PRO A 32 24.49 11.00 -3.17
N LEU A 33 23.52 11.27 -2.30
CA LEU A 33 23.76 12.02 -1.08
C LEU A 33 24.92 11.33 -0.36
N ALA A 34 25.97 12.08 -0.01
CA ALA A 34 27.06 11.55 0.79
C ALA A 34 26.42 10.93 2.04
N ARG A 35 26.57 9.60 2.21
CA ARG A 35 26.01 8.86 3.35
C ARG A 35 26.36 9.61 4.61
N SER A 36 25.34 10.15 5.28
CA SER A 36 25.56 10.78 6.58
C SER A 36 26.06 9.68 7.54
N PRO A 37 27.16 9.90 8.29
CA PRO A 37 27.66 8.88 9.20
C PRO A 37 26.71 8.56 10.34
N LEU A 38 25.54 9.21 10.40
CA LEU A 38 24.64 9.13 11.54
C LEU A 38 23.41 8.22 11.33
N ARG A 39 22.76 8.13 10.17
CA ARG A 39 21.68 7.16 9.82
C ARG A 39 21.16 7.34 8.38
N THR A 40 20.71 6.23 7.77
CA THR A 40 20.01 6.22 6.48
C THR A 40 18.67 6.94 6.60
N PRO A 41 18.35 7.89 5.70
CA PRO A 41 17.05 8.54 5.65
C PRO A 41 15.88 7.53 5.60
N ALA A 42 14.82 7.82 6.35
CA ALA A 42 13.67 6.96 6.45
C ALA A 42 12.36 7.75 6.33
N LEU A 43 11.45 7.28 5.48
CA LEU A 43 10.09 7.79 5.33
C LEU A 43 9.10 6.72 5.76
N MET A 44 8.11 7.06 6.57
CA MET A 44 7.14 6.09 7.05
C MET A 44 5.70 6.49 6.73
N LEU A 45 4.98 5.61 6.05
CA LEU A 45 3.55 5.74 5.78
C LEU A 45 2.75 5.06 6.90
N GLN A 46 1.98 5.84 7.67
CA GLN A 46 1.02 5.33 8.65
C GLN A 46 -0.39 5.71 8.23
N GLY A 47 -1.41 5.00 8.69
CA GLY A 47 -2.79 5.26 8.30
C GLY A 47 -3.67 5.60 9.48
N THR A 48 -4.70 6.41 9.27
CA THR A 48 -5.75 6.62 10.27
C THR A 48 -6.61 5.37 10.48
N SER A 49 -6.51 4.39 9.56
CA SER A 49 -7.22 3.12 9.61
C SER A 49 -6.53 2.07 8.75
N SER A 50 -6.99 0.80 8.88
CA SER A 50 -6.71 -0.22 7.86
C SER A 50 -7.27 0.24 6.51
N ASN A 51 -6.65 -0.22 5.41
CA ASN A 51 -7.05 0.08 4.03
C ASN A 51 -7.06 1.59 3.66
N ALA A 52 -6.39 2.46 4.42
CA ALA A 52 -6.22 3.87 4.06
C ALA A 52 -5.36 4.09 2.78
N GLY A 53 -4.73 3.03 2.26
CA GLY A 53 -3.88 3.06 1.07
C GLY A 53 -2.39 3.14 1.35
N LYS A 54 -1.95 2.83 2.58
CA LYS A 54 -0.53 2.84 2.97
C LYS A 54 0.36 2.06 2.03
N SER A 55 0.01 0.81 1.74
CA SER A 55 0.84 -0.13 0.95
C SER A 55 1.06 0.37 -0.47
N ILE A 56 0.02 0.92 -1.10
CA ILE A 56 0.10 1.51 -2.45
C ILE A 56 0.96 2.76 -2.46
N LEU A 57 0.77 3.64 -1.45
CA LEU A 57 1.58 4.85 -1.34
C LEU A 57 3.04 4.53 -1.01
N ALA A 58 3.31 3.50 -0.18
CA ALA A 58 4.67 3.03 0.08
C ALA A 58 5.32 2.52 -1.22
N ALA A 59 4.61 1.72 -2.03
CA ALA A 59 5.09 1.30 -3.34
C ALA A 59 5.36 2.49 -4.28
N ALA A 60 4.47 3.50 -4.27
CA ALA A 60 4.65 4.72 -5.06
C ALA A 60 5.91 5.49 -4.63
N TYR A 61 6.15 5.69 -3.33
CA TYR A 61 7.36 6.34 -2.83
C TYR A 61 8.63 5.53 -3.14
N CYS A 62 8.59 4.20 -3.01
CA CYS A 62 9.68 3.35 -3.46
C CYS A 62 10.01 3.59 -4.94
N ARG A 63 8.98 3.68 -5.80
CA ARG A 63 9.16 3.94 -7.22
C ARG A 63 9.68 5.34 -7.50
N ILE A 64 9.16 6.38 -6.85
CA ILE A 64 9.55 7.77 -7.00
C ILE A 64 11.03 7.93 -6.63
N PHE A 65 11.44 7.51 -5.44
CA PHE A 65 12.84 7.62 -5.01
C PHE A 65 13.78 6.81 -5.91
N ARG A 66 13.33 5.64 -6.40
CA ARG A 66 14.11 4.89 -7.39
C ARG A 66 14.28 5.63 -8.72
N GLN A 67 13.24 6.34 -9.18
CA GLN A 67 13.30 7.17 -10.39
C GLN A 67 14.19 8.39 -10.19
N ASP A 68 14.25 8.93 -8.98
CA ASP A 68 15.15 10.02 -8.58
C ASP A 68 16.62 9.56 -8.44
N GLY A 69 16.89 8.26 -8.62
CA GLY A 69 18.25 7.70 -8.65
C GLY A 69 18.74 7.12 -7.33
N TYR A 70 17.91 7.05 -6.30
CA TYR A 70 18.28 6.45 -5.02
C TYR A 70 18.16 4.93 -5.04
N ASP A 71 18.99 4.26 -4.25
CA ASP A 71 18.82 2.86 -3.88
C ASP A 71 17.89 2.75 -2.69
N VAL A 72 16.74 2.05 -2.87
CA VAL A 72 15.61 2.09 -1.94
C VAL A 72 15.18 0.70 -1.55
N ALA A 73 14.99 0.48 -0.24
CA ALA A 73 14.30 -0.71 0.25
C ALA A 73 13.00 -0.36 0.98
N PRO A 74 11.93 -1.14 0.77
CA PRO A 74 10.74 -1.09 1.62
C PRO A 74 11.01 -1.79 2.95
N PHE A 75 10.23 -1.43 3.99
CA PHE A 75 10.29 -2.12 5.28
C PHE A 75 8.93 -2.08 5.99
N LYS A 76 8.46 -3.23 6.44
CA LYS A 76 7.30 -3.34 7.32
C LYS A 76 7.64 -4.32 8.44
N ALA A 77 7.85 -3.80 9.64
CA ALA A 77 8.33 -4.56 10.79
C ALA A 77 7.50 -5.82 11.08
N GLN A 78 6.17 -5.67 10.99
CA GLN A 78 5.21 -6.77 11.14
C GLN A 78 4.10 -6.61 10.12
N ASN A 79 3.79 -7.66 9.38
CA ASN A 79 2.60 -7.73 8.54
C ASN A 79 1.63 -8.80 9.02
N MET A 80 0.33 -8.60 8.79
CA MET A 80 -0.71 -9.60 9.03
C MET A 80 -1.47 -9.79 7.72
N SER A 81 -1.19 -10.88 7.01
CA SER A 81 -1.79 -11.17 5.71
C SER A 81 -1.75 -12.65 5.41
N LEU A 82 -2.79 -13.14 4.75
CA LEU A 82 -2.78 -14.49 4.14
C LEU A 82 -2.10 -14.47 2.77
N ASN A 83 -2.01 -13.31 2.12
CA ASN A 83 -1.40 -13.17 0.81
C ASN A 83 0.11 -12.94 0.96
N SER A 84 0.88 -13.93 0.58
CA SER A 84 2.32 -13.95 0.69
C SER A 84 2.97 -14.34 -0.65
N GLY A 85 4.27 -14.34 -0.69
CA GLY A 85 5.07 -14.88 -1.77
C GLY A 85 6.45 -15.25 -1.24
N VAL A 86 7.29 -15.78 -2.09
CA VAL A 86 8.62 -16.25 -1.72
C VAL A 86 9.71 -15.44 -2.40
N THR A 87 10.81 -15.24 -1.71
CA THR A 87 12.04 -14.65 -2.26
C THR A 87 12.77 -15.68 -3.14
N ALA A 88 13.80 -15.25 -3.85
CA ALA A 88 14.66 -16.12 -4.63
C ALA A 88 15.35 -17.21 -3.77
N THR A 89 15.48 -16.98 -2.47
CA THR A 89 16.06 -17.94 -1.49
C THR A 89 15.01 -18.85 -0.87
N GLY A 90 13.72 -18.73 -1.25
CA GLY A 90 12.63 -19.55 -0.72
C GLY A 90 12.12 -19.08 0.64
N ASP A 91 12.38 -17.84 1.02
CA ASP A 91 11.91 -17.23 2.25
C ASP A 91 10.55 -16.56 2.03
N GLU A 92 9.59 -16.79 2.93
CA GLU A 92 8.23 -16.28 2.81
C GLU A 92 8.12 -14.83 3.33
N MET A 93 7.45 -13.94 2.59
CA MET A 93 7.16 -12.57 3.02
C MET A 93 5.81 -12.07 2.49
N GLY A 94 5.28 -11.01 3.08
CA GLY A 94 4.00 -10.42 2.67
C GLY A 94 4.02 -9.92 1.21
N ARG A 95 2.93 -10.19 0.47
CA ARG A 95 2.80 -9.80 -0.95
C ARG A 95 2.98 -8.28 -1.15
N ALA A 96 2.47 -7.46 -0.24
CA ALA A 96 2.60 -6.01 -0.34
C ALA A 96 4.07 -5.56 -0.36
N GLN A 97 4.94 -6.17 0.46
CA GLN A 97 6.36 -5.85 0.51
C GLN A 97 7.12 -6.35 -0.72
N ILE A 98 6.68 -7.45 -1.33
CA ILE A 98 7.19 -7.90 -2.65
C ILE A 98 6.86 -6.85 -3.72
N VAL A 99 5.63 -6.36 -3.77
CA VAL A 99 5.21 -5.30 -4.71
C VAL A 99 6.03 -4.03 -4.50
N GLN A 100 6.29 -3.66 -3.24
CA GLN A 100 7.11 -2.48 -2.91
C GLN A 100 8.58 -2.67 -3.32
N ALA A 101 9.15 -3.85 -3.14
CA ALA A 101 10.49 -4.19 -3.61
C ALA A 101 10.57 -4.13 -5.14
N GLN A 102 9.59 -4.69 -5.84
CA GLN A 102 9.48 -4.58 -7.30
C GLN A 102 9.35 -3.13 -7.76
N ALA A 103 8.59 -2.29 -7.05
CA ALA A 103 8.48 -0.86 -7.30
C ALA A 103 9.84 -0.15 -7.15
N ALA A 104 10.62 -0.51 -6.14
CA ALA A 104 11.98 -0.05 -5.90
C ALA A 104 13.00 -0.62 -6.91
N ARG A 105 12.62 -1.63 -7.71
CA ARG A 105 13.53 -2.41 -8.56
C ARG A 105 14.68 -3.05 -7.77
N THR A 106 14.36 -3.54 -6.59
CA THR A 106 15.26 -4.35 -5.76
C THR A 106 14.66 -5.74 -5.56
N ASP A 107 15.50 -6.73 -5.36
CA ASP A 107 15.03 -8.10 -5.14
C ASP A 107 14.32 -8.20 -3.79
N PRO A 108 13.18 -8.92 -3.71
CA PRO A 108 12.51 -9.18 -2.45
C PRO A 108 13.43 -9.91 -1.47
N ASP A 109 13.50 -9.41 -0.24
CA ASP A 109 14.30 -9.93 0.85
C ASP A 109 13.43 -10.05 2.11
N ALA A 110 13.50 -11.18 2.81
CA ALA A 110 12.70 -11.43 4.01
C ALA A 110 12.96 -10.40 5.14
N ARG A 111 14.12 -9.72 5.14
CA ARG A 111 14.43 -8.60 6.04
C ARG A 111 13.48 -7.41 5.84
N MET A 112 12.89 -7.24 4.65
CA MET A 112 11.91 -6.18 4.36
C MET A 112 10.57 -6.38 5.07
N ASN A 113 10.28 -7.64 5.48
CA ASN A 113 9.13 -8.01 6.29
C ASN A 113 9.53 -9.09 7.31
N PRO A 114 10.29 -8.72 8.37
CA PRO A 114 10.88 -9.68 9.29
C PRO A 114 9.86 -10.52 10.07
N ILE A 115 8.63 -10.02 10.26
CA ILE A 115 7.56 -10.76 10.91
C ILE A 115 6.31 -10.76 10.01
N LEU A 116 5.86 -11.96 9.63
CA LEU A 116 4.59 -12.16 8.95
C LEU A 116 3.67 -13.03 9.82
N LEU A 117 2.47 -12.55 10.07
CA LEU A 117 1.41 -13.29 10.76
C LEU A 117 0.37 -13.74 9.75
N LYS A 118 0.14 -15.04 9.67
CA LYS A 118 -0.88 -15.65 8.81
C LYS A 118 -2.05 -16.13 9.69
N PRO A 119 -3.16 -15.38 9.77
CA PRO A 119 -4.31 -15.76 10.58
C PRO A 119 -4.88 -17.11 10.12
N HIS A 120 -5.07 -18.05 11.06
CA HIS A 120 -5.74 -19.32 10.79
C HIS A 120 -7.05 -19.49 11.58
N SER A 121 -7.27 -18.60 12.56
CA SER A 121 -8.49 -18.55 13.40
C SER A 121 -8.66 -17.13 13.94
N ASP A 122 -9.78 -16.87 14.61
CA ASP A 122 -10.06 -15.56 15.21
C ASP A 122 -9.05 -15.17 16.32
N THR A 123 -8.32 -16.13 16.88
CA THR A 123 -7.41 -15.92 18.02
C THR A 123 -6.00 -16.45 17.81
N GLY A 124 -5.68 -16.96 16.62
CA GLY A 124 -4.39 -17.59 16.36
C GLY A 124 -3.85 -17.33 14.96
N SER A 125 -2.52 -17.24 14.87
CA SER A 125 -1.81 -17.05 13.62
C SER A 125 -0.60 -17.99 13.54
N GLN A 126 -0.27 -18.43 12.33
CA GLN A 126 1.07 -18.93 12.05
C GLN A 126 2.01 -17.74 12.05
N VAL A 127 3.11 -17.85 12.75
CA VAL A 127 4.15 -16.82 12.85
C VAL A 127 5.31 -17.21 11.98
N VAL A 128 5.67 -16.33 11.05
CA VAL A 128 6.83 -16.47 10.16
C VAL A 128 7.82 -15.38 10.54
N VAL A 129 9.08 -15.74 10.78
CA VAL A 129 10.16 -14.82 11.15
C VAL A 129 11.29 -14.95 10.16
N LEU A 130 11.69 -13.82 9.55
CA LEU A 130 12.69 -13.79 8.47
C LEU A 130 12.46 -14.87 7.41
N GLY A 131 11.20 -14.99 6.98
CA GLY A 131 10.77 -15.93 5.95
C GLY A 131 10.60 -17.38 6.39
N LYS A 132 10.87 -17.74 7.64
CA LYS A 132 10.75 -19.11 8.15
C LYS A 132 9.62 -19.25 9.15
N PRO A 133 8.71 -20.23 9.03
CA PRO A 133 7.65 -20.46 10.00
C PRO A 133 8.27 -20.97 11.31
N ILE A 134 7.90 -20.32 12.42
CA ILE A 134 8.34 -20.70 13.76
C ILE A 134 7.25 -21.38 14.59
N GLY A 135 6.05 -21.51 14.05
CA GLY A 135 4.92 -22.22 14.67
C GLY A 135 3.64 -21.39 14.72
N HIS A 136 2.63 -21.96 15.37
CA HIS A 136 1.33 -21.32 15.59
C HIS A 136 1.29 -20.74 16.99
N MET A 137 0.78 -19.51 17.11
CA MET A 137 0.69 -18.80 18.39
C MET A 137 -0.68 -18.15 18.53
N ARG A 138 -1.19 -18.15 19.75
CA ARG A 138 -2.33 -17.31 20.13
C ARG A 138 -1.89 -15.87 20.35
N VAL A 139 -2.83 -14.94 20.28
CA VAL A 139 -2.54 -13.50 20.42
C VAL A 139 -1.75 -13.18 21.70
N LEU A 140 -2.13 -13.76 22.84
CA LEU A 140 -1.45 -13.52 24.13
C LEU A 140 -0.02 -14.09 24.15
N GLU A 141 0.21 -15.27 23.58
CA GLU A 141 1.54 -15.89 23.46
C GLU A 141 2.44 -15.05 22.56
N TYR A 142 1.87 -14.58 21.46
CA TYR A 142 2.60 -13.68 20.54
C TYR A 142 2.98 -12.36 21.22
N PHE A 143 2.10 -11.76 22.03
CA PHE A 143 2.44 -10.53 22.76
C PHE A 143 3.61 -10.72 23.74
N GLN A 144 3.73 -11.87 24.37
CA GLN A 144 4.89 -12.18 25.22
C GLN A 144 6.19 -12.27 24.42
N LYS A 145 6.13 -12.83 23.22
CA LYS A 145 7.29 -12.95 22.33
C LYS A 145 7.69 -11.64 21.62
N LYS A 146 6.84 -10.62 21.60
CA LYS A 146 7.11 -9.35 20.89
C LYS A 146 8.41 -8.68 21.37
N THR A 147 8.77 -8.81 22.64
CA THR A 147 10.01 -8.23 23.17
C THR A 147 11.25 -8.91 22.58
N GLU A 148 11.21 -10.24 22.43
CA GLU A 148 12.29 -11.01 21.79
C GLU A 148 12.37 -10.72 20.28
N LEU A 149 11.23 -10.63 19.62
CA LEU A 149 11.13 -10.34 18.19
C LEU A 149 11.57 -8.91 17.84
N TRP A 150 11.62 -8.01 18.80
CA TRP A 150 12.08 -6.64 18.55
C TRP A 150 13.54 -6.58 18.13
N SER A 151 14.43 -7.37 18.71
CA SER A 151 15.83 -7.44 18.27
C SER A 151 15.93 -7.90 16.80
N THR A 152 15.18 -8.93 16.43
CA THR A 152 15.12 -9.39 15.03
C THR A 152 14.65 -8.31 14.07
N VAL A 153 13.63 -7.53 14.47
CA VAL A 153 13.13 -6.40 13.67
C VAL A 153 14.20 -5.33 13.48
N THR A 154 14.87 -4.94 14.57
CA THR A 154 15.88 -3.87 14.51
C THR A 154 17.12 -4.30 13.75
N GLU A 155 17.58 -5.54 13.92
CA GLU A 155 18.71 -6.11 13.18
C GLU A 155 18.41 -6.17 11.67
N ALA A 156 17.21 -6.61 11.28
CA ALA A 156 16.79 -6.62 9.89
C ALA A 156 16.75 -5.22 9.28
N TYR A 157 16.21 -4.25 10.03
CA TYR A 157 16.18 -2.85 9.62
C TYR A 157 17.57 -2.26 9.45
N ASP A 158 18.43 -2.44 10.44
CA ASP A 158 19.80 -1.88 10.44
C ASP A 158 20.64 -2.46 9.29
N ALA A 159 20.46 -3.77 9.00
CA ALA A 159 21.12 -4.40 7.84
C ALA A 159 20.66 -3.78 6.51
N LEU A 160 19.36 -3.63 6.29
CA LEU A 160 18.85 -2.97 5.07
C LEU A 160 19.27 -1.49 5.00
N ALA A 161 19.25 -0.78 6.12
CA ALA A 161 19.65 0.62 6.18
C ALA A 161 21.16 0.82 5.89
N ALA A 162 21.98 -0.18 6.16
CA ALA A 162 23.39 -0.14 5.79
C ALA A 162 23.65 -0.36 4.29
N GLU A 163 22.73 -1.04 3.61
CA GLU A 163 22.85 -1.43 2.20
C GLU A 163 22.20 -0.42 1.25
N HIS A 164 21.18 0.34 1.69
CA HIS A 164 20.38 1.23 0.85
C HIS A 164 20.50 2.71 1.22
N ASP A 165 20.16 3.60 0.29
CA ASP A 165 20.21 5.06 0.49
C ASP A 165 18.99 5.59 1.24
N ILE A 166 17.81 4.96 1.05
CA ILE A 166 16.53 5.35 1.66
C ILE A 166 15.75 4.11 2.06
N ILE A 167 15.15 4.13 3.25
CA ILE A 167 14.18 3.12 3.66
C ILE A 167 12.76 3.71 3.67
N VAL A 168 11.84 3.07 2.94
CA VAL A 168 10.42 3.41 2.95
C VAL A 168 9.69 2.44 3.87
N LEU A 169 9.24 2.92 5.04
CA LEU A 169 8.55 2.10 6.02
C LEU A 169 7.03 2.18 5.84
N GLU A 170 6.36 1.10 6.18
CA GLU A 170 4.91 1.01 6.24
C GLU A 170 4.45 0.59 7.63
N GLY A 171 3.48 1.32 8.20
CA GLY A 171 2.78 0.94 9.42
C GLY A 171 1.67 -0.09 9.18
N ALA A 172 1.12 -0.66 10.26
CA ALA A 172 -0.02 -1.56 10.21
C ALA A 172 -1.21 -0.98 11.00
N GLY A 173 -2.43 -1.18 10.48
CA GLY A 173 -3.64 -0.61 11.10
C GLY A 173 -3.56 0.90 11.26
N SER A 174 -3.73 1.37 12.49
CA SER A 174 -3.62 2.78 12.86
C SER A 174 -2.75 2.96 14.11
N PRO A 175 -1.85 3.97 14.15
CA PRO A 175 -1.13 4.33 15.37
C PRO A 175 -2.05 4.93 16.45
N GLY A 176 -3.30 5.24 16.09
CA GLY A 176 -4.33 5.72 17.02
C GLY A 176 -5.04 4.62 17.81
N GLU A 177 -4.69 3.35 17.61
CA GLU A 177 -5.26 2.21 18.37
C GLU A 177 -4.66 2.16 19.78
N ILE A 178 -5.24 2.93 20.71
CA ILE A 178 -4.73 3.16 22.07
C ILE A 178 -4.56 1.86 22.85
N ASN A 179 -5.44 0.89 22.65
CA ASN A 179 -5.42 -0.42 23.29
C ASN A 179 -4.23 -1.29 22.85
N LEU A 180 -3.64 -1.04 21.68
CA LEU A 180 -2.51 -1.79 21.14
C LEU A 180 -1.16 -1.05 21.29
N LYS A 181 -1.20 0.21 21.74
CA LYS A 181 -0.03 1.10 21.73
C LYS A 181 1.14 0.56 22.57
N SER A 182 0.86 -0.06 23.71
CA SER A 182 1.90 -0.67 24.57
C SER A 182 2.60 -1.89 23.95
N HIS A 183 1.99 -2.47 22.92
CA HIS A 183 2.49 -3.64 22.18
C HIS A 183 2.89 -3.30 20.74
N ASP A 184 3.04 -2.00 20.43
CA ASP A 184 3.42 -1.56 19.10
C ASP A 184 4.84 -2.02 18.74
N LEU A 185 4.99 -2.60 17.55
CA LEU A 185 6.28 -2.93 16.91
C LEU A 185 6.43 -2.25 15.56
N VAL A 186 5.32 -1.81 14.98
CA VAL A 186 5.24 -1.54 13.54
C VAL A 186 4.90 -0.09 13.21
N ASN A 187 4.33 0.66 14.16
CA ASN A 187 3.95 2.05 13.97
C ASN A 187 4.96 3.02 14.62
N MET A 188 4.56 3.71 15.70
CA MET A 188 5.37 4.80 16.26
C MET A 188 6.65 4.32 16.91
N ARG A 189 6.68 3.12 17.49
CA ARG A 189 7.92 2.54 18.02
C ARG A 189 8.97 2.32 16.93
N MET A 190 8.54 1.82 15.76
CA MET A 190 9.45 1.63 14.63
C MET A 190 9.84 2.96 14.00
N ALA A 191 8.90 3.92 13.92
CA ALA A 191 9.18 5.27 13.44
C ALA A 191 10.25 5.98 14.29
N ASP A 192 10.15 5.85 15.61
CA ASP A 192 11.13 6.43 16.56
C ASP A 192 12.51 5.75 16.43
N TYR A 193 12.53 4.42 16.35
CA TYR A 193 13.77 3.68 16.14
C TYR A 193 14.48 4.09 14.85
N ALA A 194 13.76 4.15 13.75
CA ALA A 194 14.27 4.55 12.45
C ALA A 194 14.52 6.07 12.33
N ARG A 195 14.04 6.88 13.28
CA ARG A 195 13.95 8.36 13.18
C ARG A 195 13.29 8.78 11.86
N ALA A 196 12.22 8.07 11.50
CA ALA A 196 11.54 8.27 10.24
C ALA A 196 10.69 9.54 10.24
N SER A 197 10.66 10.22 9.10
CA SER A 197 9.64 11.22 8.81
C SER A 197 8.31 10.51 8.59
N VAL A 198 7.31 10.75 9.43
CA VAL A 198 6.01 10.06 9.35
C VAL A 198 5.03 10.88 8.53
N LEU A 199 4.41 10.23 7.55
CA LEU A 199 3.25 10.73 6.81
C LEU A 199 2.01 9.94 7.24
N LEU A 200 1.02 10.64 7.79
CA LEU A 200 -0.26 10.03 8.18
C LEU A 200 -1.24 10.09 7.02
N VAL A 201 -1.66 8.93 6.53
CA VAL A 201 -2.55 8.75 5.39
C VAL A 201 -3.98 8.57 5.86
N GLY A 202 -4.92 9.31 5.29
CA GLY A 202 -6.35 9.18 5.55
C GLY A 202 -7.14 8.96 4.27
N ASP A 203 -8.11 8.06 4.32
CA ASP A 203 -9.02 7.76 3.23
C ASP A 203 -10.24 8.69 3.29
N ILE A 204 -10.32 9.66 2.36
CA ILE A 204 -11.43 10.63 2.32
C ILE A 204 -12.73 10.04 1.78
N ASP A 205 -12.66 8.98 0.98
CA ASP A 205 -13.84 8.33 0.38
C ASP A 205 -14.75 7.70 1.46
N ARG A 206 -14.21 7.42 2.65
CA ARG A 206 -14.97 6.92 3.81
C ARG A 206 -15.68 8.00 4.62
N GLY A 207 -15.39 9.28 4.36
CA GLY A 207 -15.87 10.41 5.14
C GLY A 207 -15.10 10.61 6.45
N GLY A 208 -15.15 11.83 7.01
CA GLY A 208 -14.58 12.18 8.31
C GLY A 208 -13.05 12.15 8.39
N VAL A 209 -12.33 12.23 7.28
CA VAL A 209 -10.86 12.08 7.24
C VAL A 209 -10.13 13.08 8.13
N TYR A 210 -10.57 14.34 8.17
CA TYR A 210 -9.93 15.37 8.99
C TYR A 210 -10.13 15.14 10.50
N ALA A 211 -11.31 14.64 10.89
CA ALA A 211 -11.56 14.22 12.27
C ALA A 211 -10.67 13.00 12.64
N SER A 212 -10.48 12.08 11.70
CA SER A 212 -9.59 10.92 11.89
C SER A 212 -8.13 11.34 12.04
N PHE A 213 -7.66 12.31 11.25
CA PHE A 213 -6.32 12.88 11.42
C PHE A 213 -6.14 13.53 12.79
N LEU A 214 -7.05 14.41 13.17
CA LEU A 214 -7.00 15.11 14.45
C LEU A 214 -7.08 14.12 15.62
N GLY A 215 -8.02 13.18 15.58
CA GLY A 215 -8.17 12.15 16.61
C GLY A 215 -6.92 11.28 16.74
N THR A 216 -6.31 10.85 15.64
CA THR A 216 -5.05 10.10 15.66
C THR A 216 -3.93 10.93 16.26
N TRP A 217 -3.77 12.20 15.84
CA TRP A 217 -2.77 13.11 16.39
C TRP A 217 -2.93 13.31 17.90
N MET A 218 -4.16 13.40 18.39
CA MET A 218 -4.45 13.55 19.83
C MET A 218 -3.99 12.34 20.66
N THR A 219 -3.91 11.15 20.07
CA THR A 219 -3.42 9.95 20.75
C THR A 219 -1.90 9.89 20.85
N PHE A 220 -1.18 10.76 20.12
CA PHE A 220 0.28 10.79 20.11
C PHE A 220 0.84 11.50 21.33
N THR A 221 1.93 10.96 21.86
CA THR A 221 2.81 11.67 22.81
C THR A 221 3.55 12.80 22.10
N ASP A 222 4.12 13.73 22.86
CA ASP A 222 4.89 14.83 22.27
C ASP A 222 6.13 14.34 21.50
N ALA A 223 6.70 13.21 21.87
CA ALA A 223 7.79 12.59 21.14
C ALA A 223 7.31 12.06 19.76
N GLU A 224 6.18 11.39 19.74
CA GLU A 224 5.59 10.87 18.50
C GLU A 224 5.11 11.98 17.57
N ARG A 225 4.52 13.07 18.11
CA ARG A 225 4.11 14.25 17.32
C ARG A 225 5.29 14.87 16.57
N ARG A 226 6.49 14.88 17.15
CA ARG A 226 7.69 15.40 16.48
C ARG A 226 8.12 14.59 15.26
N LEU A 227 7.72 13.33 15.15
CA LEU A 227 7.98 12.49 13.99
C LEU A 227 6.99 12.72 12.87
N LEU A 228 5.78 13.22 13.19
CA LEU A 228 4.75 13.48 12.19
C LEU A 228 5.11 14.71 11.35
N THR A 229 5.42 14.50 10.10
CA THR A 229 5.87 15.54 9.15
C THR A 229 4.74 16.09 8.30
N GLY A 230 3.70 15.28 8.05
CA GLY A 230 2.58 15.71 7.20
C GLY A 230 1.43 14.72 7.15
N TYR A 231 0.33 15.23 6.61
CA TYR A 231 -0.86 14.43 6.29
C TYR A 231 -0.96 14.21 4.78
N LEU A 232 -1.47 13.05 4.38
CA LEU A 232 -1.84 12.73 2.99
C LEU A 232 -3.32 12.38 2.93
N VAL A 233 -4.09 13.16 2.19
CA VAL A 233 -5.49 12.86 1.87
C VAL A 233 -5.49 11.92 0.67
N ASN A 234 -5.97 10.69 0.85
CA ASN A 234 -5.97 9.67 -0.19
C ASN A 234 -7.38 9.41 -0.74
N ARG A 235 -7.45 8.87 -1.95
CA ARG A 235 -8.69 8.48 -2.65
C ARG A 235 -9.65 9.65 -2.88
N PHE A 236 -9.12 10.83 -3.13
CA PHE A 236 -9.94 12.01 -3.35
C PHE A 236 -10.66 11.97 -4.71
N ARG A 237 -11.94 12.36 -4.68
CA ARG A 237 -12.76 12.58 -5.87
C ARG A 237 -13.38 13.98 -5.80
N GLY A 238 -13.27 14.73 -6.87
CA GLY A 238 -13.86 16.07 -6.97
C GLY A 238 -12.83 17.18 -7.12
N ASP A 239 -13.20 18.40 -6.72
CA ASP A 239 -12.37 19.59 -6.81
C ASP A 239 -11.53 19.78 -5.53
N ALA A 240 -10.21 19.57 -5.64
CA ALA A 240 -9.30 19.69 -4.52
C ALA A 240 -9.21 21.10 -3.92
N SER A 241 -9.61 22.14 -4.66
CA SER A 241 -9.64 23.52 -4.16
C SER A 241 -10.58 23.72 -2.97
N LEU A 242 -11.61 22.87 -2.88
CA LEU A 242 -12.59 22.90 -1.78
C LEU A 242 -11.99 22.41 -0.43
N LEU A 243 -10.84 21.76 -0.45
CA LEU A 243 -10.20 21.22 0.75
C LEU A 243 -9.37 22.26 1.51
N GLY A 244 -9.08 23.41 0.91
CA GLY A 244 -8.23 24.46 1.50
C GLY A 244 -8.57 24.83 2.94
N PRO A 245 -9.83 25.16 3.28
CA PRO A 245 -10.22 25.50 4.66
C PRO A 245 -9.98 24.35 5.66
N ALA A 246 -10.18 23.10 5.23
CA ALA A 246 -9.96 21.94 6.09
C ALA A 246 -8.46 21.63 6.27
N HIS A 247 -7.64 21.88 5.25
CA HIS A 247 -6.17 21.81 5.37
C HIS A 247 -5.66 22.85 6.36
N GLN A 248 -6.17 24.10 6.27
CA GLN A 248 -5.80 25.15 7.19
C GLN A 248 -6.23 24.85 8.62
N TYR A 249 -7.45 24.31 8.81
CA TYR A 249 -7.94 23.89 10.12
C TYR A 249 -6.99 22.85 10.78
N LEU A 250 -6.54 21.85 10.03
CA LEU A 250 -5.56 20.87 10.54
C LEU A 250 -4.24 21.52 10.93
N LEU A 251 -3.71 22.40 10.07
CA LEU A 251 -2.46 23.12 10.32
C LEU A 251 -2.57 23.97 11.60
N ASP A 252 -3.66 24.70 11.78
CA ASP A 252 -3.87 25.57 12.95
C ASP A 252 -3.94 24.77 14.26
N HIS A 253 -4.50 23.54 14.23
CA HIS A 253 -4.69 22.73 15.42
C HIS A 253 -3.52 21.81 15.75
N THR A 254 -2.76 21.39 14.75
CA THR A 254 -1.70 20.39 14.94
C THR A 254 -0.29 20.92 14.67
N GLY A 255 -0.18 22.06 13.99
CA GLY A 255 1.09 22.57 13.49
C GLY A 255 1.66 21.76 12.32
N VAL A 256 0.93 20.75 11.81
CA VAL A 256 1.40 19.83 10.77
C VAL A 256 0.58 20.04 9.49
N PRO A 257 1.24 20.24 8.31
CA PRO A 257 0.53 20.53 7.07
C PRO A 257 -0.03 19.26 6.40
N VAL A 258 -1.06 19.45 5.56
CA VAL A 258 -1.42 18.47 4.53
C VAL A 258 -0.46 18.67 3.36
N LEU A 259 0.37 17.66 3.07
CA LEU A 259 1.40 17.72 2.04
C LEU A 259 0.87 17.35 0.65
N GLY A 260 -0.26 16.65 0.59
CA GLY A 260 -0.81 16.26 -0.70
C GLY A 260 -2.20 15.65 -0.60
N THR A 261 -2.89 15.73 -1.73
CA THR A 261 -4.17 15.08 -1.97
C THR A 261 -4.00 14.14 -3.16
N VAL A 262 -4.11 12.83 -2.91
CA VAL A 262 -3.96 11.79 -3.92
C VAL A 262 -5.34 11.49 -4.51
N PRO A 263 -5.51 11.62 -5.83
CA PRO A 263 -6.80 11.32 -6.46
C PRO A 263 -7.14 9.84 -6.34
N TYR A 264 -8.41 9.52 -6.50
CA TYR A 264 -8.85 8.14 -6.62
C TYR A 264 -8.34 7.56 -7.94
N ILE A 265 -7.43 6.60 -7.85
CA ILE A 265 -6.86 5.92 -9.01
C ILE A 265 -7.70 4.67 -9.30
N ARG A 266 -8.24 4.58 -10.51
CA ARG A 266 -8.95 3.40 -10.99
C ARG A 266 -7.96 2.47 -11.69
N ASP A 267 -8.32 1.20 -11.76
CA ASP A 267 -7.62 0.18 -12.56
C ASP A 267 -6.10 0.10 -12.25
N LEU A 268 -5.78 0.16 -10.96
CA LEU A 268 -4.39 0.20 -10.49
C LEU A 268 -3.62 -1.09 -10.80
N ASN A 269 -4.32 -2.22 -10.97
CA ASN A 269 -3.79 -3.55 -11.28
C ASN A 269 -2.57 -3.97 -10.42
N ILE A 270 -2.55 -3.52 -9.17
CA ILE A 270 -1.55 -3.91 -8.18
C ILE A 270 -2.18 -4.96 -7.27
N PRO A 271 -1.50 -6.09 -7.00
CA PRO A 271 -1.98 -7.10 -6.07
C PRO A 271 -2.31 -6.48 -4.71
N GLU A 272 -3.55 -6.67 -4.25
CA GLU A 272 -3.98 -6.20 -2.94
C GLU A 272 -3.56 -7.18 -1.83
N GLU A 273 -3.39 -6.64 -0.63
CA GLU A 273 -3.04 -7.42 0.55
C GLU A 273 -4.22 -8.25 1.06
N ASP A 274 -5.43 -7.70 0.93
CA ASP A 274 -6.68 -8.31 1.36
C ASP A 274 -7.55 -8.70 0.16
N MET A 275 -8.34 -9.78 0.30
CA MET A 275 -9.28 -10.25 -0.73
C MET A 275 -10.38 -9.24 -1.09
N ALA A 276 -10.54 -8.16 -0.34
CA ALA A 276 -11.64 -7.21 -0.51
C ALA A 276 -11.66 -6.50 -1.88
N GLY A 277 -10.51 -6.39 -2.54
CA GLY A 277 -10.35 -5.77 -3.86
C GLY A 277 -10.16 -6.76 -5.01
N PHE A 278 -10.11 -8.05 -4.73
CA PHE A 278 -9.98 -9.05 -5.78
C PHE A 278 -11.28 -9.14 -6.60
N PRO A 279 -11.21 -9.37 -7.95
CA PRO A 279 -12.40 -9.40 -8.82
C PRO A 279 -13.51 -10.36 -8.36
N TRP A 280 -13.21 -11.24 -7.41
CA TRP A 280 -14.16 -12.17 -6.80
C TRP A 280 -14.70 -11.72 -5.44
N GLY A 281 -14.68 -10.43 -5.15
CA GLY A 281 -15.40 -9.85 -4.02
C GLY A 281 -16.82 -10.40 -3.93
N GLN A 282 -17.51 -10.18 -2.83
CA GLN A 282 -18.77 -10.86 -2.44
C GLN A 282 -19.87 -10.94 -3.52
N ASN A 283 -19.71 -10.25 -4.68
CA ASN A 283 -20.69 -10.13 -5.75
C ASN A 283 -20.10 -10.32 -7.16
N ALA A 284 -19.05 -11.10 -7.34
CA ALA A 284 -18.53 -11.36 -8.69
C ALA A 284 -19.51 -12.23 -9.49
N ASP A 285 -20.42 -11.58 -10.18
CA ASP A 285 -21.19 -12.18 -11.27
C ASP A 285 -20.28 -12.25 -12.50
N CYS A 286 -19.75 -13.43 -12.77
CA CYS A 286 -18.88 -13.65 -13.93
C CYS A 286 -19.64 -13.78 -15.24
N GLY A 287 -20.96 -13.50 -15.27
CA GLY A 287 -21.80 -13.66 -16.45
C GLY A 287 -21.93 -15.12 -16.94
N PRO A 288 -22.67 -15.36 -18.00
CA PRO A 288 -22.73 -16.68 -18.63
C PRO A 288 -21.41 -17.04 -19.32
N LYS A 289 -21.15 -18.35 -19.48
CA LYS A 289 -20.02 -18.85 -20.26
C LYS A 289 -20.22 -18.48 -21.73
N GLU A 290 -19.25 -17.78 -22.30
CA GLU A 290 -19.26 -17.49 -23.73
C GLU A 290 -18.67 -18.65 -24.53
N PRO A 291 -19.12 -18.88 -25.80
CA PRO A 291 -18.53 -19.90 -26.62
C PRO A 291 -17.03 -19.65 -26.86
N GLY A 292 -16.23 -20.68 -26.62
CA GLY A 292 -14.78 -20.61 -26.81
C GLY A 292 -13.99 -20.15 -25.59
N THR A 293 -14.66 -19.83 -24.47
CA THR A 293 -13.98 -19.52 -23.20
C THR A 293 -13.78 -20.77 -22.35
N LEU A 294 -12.61 -20.86 -21.71
CA LEU A 294 -12.30 -21.89 -20.72
C LEU A 294 -12.92 -21.48 -19.37
N ASP A 295 -13.87 -22.27 -18.87
CA ASP A 295 -14.51 -22.03 -17.58
C ASP A 295 -13.74 -22.68 -16.43
N ILE A 296 -13.08 -21.87 -15.60
CA ILE A 296 -12.31 -22.32 -14.45
C ILE A 296 -13.06 -22.00 -13.18
N ALA A 297 -13.50 -23.04 -12.46
CA ALA A 297 -14.10 -22.93 -11.14
C ALA A 297 -13.05 -23.01 -10.03
N VAL A 298 -12.93 -21.99 -9.20
CA VAL A 298 -12.07 -22.00 -8.02
C VAL A 298 -12.91 -22.25 -6.78
N VAL A 299 -12.65 -23.35 -6.07
CA VAL A 299 -13.35 -23.67 -4.84
C VAL A 299 -12.89 -22.76 -3.71
N MET A 300 -13.79 -21.90 -3.25
CA MET A 300 -13.49 -20.93 -2.22
C MET A 300 -13.66 -21.55 -0.83
N LEU A 301 -12.58 -21.93 -0.22
CA LEU A 301 -12.55 -22.34 1.18
C LEU A 301 -12.77 -21.15 2.11
N ARG A 302 -13.06 -21.41 3.39
CA ARG A 302 -13.30 -20.38 4.40
C ARG A 302 -12.11 -19.42 4.56
N HIS A 303 -10.90 -19.93 4.35
CA HIS A 303 -9.67 -19.17 4.34
C HIS A 303 -8.86 -19.55 3.09
N VAL A 304 -8.64 -18.60 2.22
CA VAL A 304 -7.83 -18.77 1.00
C VAL A 304 -6.59 -17.92 1.15
N SER A 305 -5.42 -18.59 1.12
CA SER A 305 -4.13 -17.90 1.04
C SER A 305 -3.75 -17.69 -0.42
N ASN A 306 -2.95 -16.66 -0.69
CA ASN A 306 -2.33 -16.41 -2.00
C ASN A 306 -3.34 -16.32 -3.15
N PHE A 307 -4.52 -15.77 -2.90
CA PHE A 307 -5.57 -15.60 -3.91
C PHE A 307 -5.10 -14.82 -5.16
N THR A 308 -4.03 -14.05 -5.07
CA THR A 308 -3.41 -13.36 -6.21
C THR A 308 -2.71 -14.30 -7.18
N ASP A 309 -2.49 -15.57 -6.84
CA ASP A 309 -1.94 -16.57 -7.75
C ASP A 309 -2.91 -16.91 -8.89
N PHE A 310 -4.20 -16.60 -8.73
CA PHE A 310 -5.20 -16.72 -9.78
C PHE A 310 -5.27 -15.50 -10.72
N ALA A 311 -4.64 -14.38 -10.37
CA ALA A 311 -4.71 -13.14 -11.14
C ALA A 311 -4.22 -13.28 -12.60
N PRO A 312 -3.15 -14.05 -12.92
CA PRO A 312 -2.75 -14.27 -14.30
C PRO A 312 -3.83 -14.95 -15.14
N LEU A 313 -4.54 -15.94 -14.56
CA LEU A 313 -5.64 -16.62 -15.26
C LEU A 313 -6.83 -15.68 -15.48
N ALA A 314 -7.12 -14.82 -14.51
CA ALA A 314 -8.19 -13.82 -14.64
C ALA A 314 -7.90 -12.76 -15.70
N ALA A 315 -6.64 -12.55 -16.07
CA ALA A 315 -6.22 -11.60 -17.09
C ALA A 315 -6.28 -12.15 -18.52
N GLU A 316 -6.39 -13.47 -18.69
CA GLU A 316 -6.49 -14.08 -20.01
C GLU A 316 -7.87 -13.84 -20.64
N PRO A 317 -7.94 -13.38 -21.90
CA PRO A 317 -9.19 -12.96 -22.53
C PRO A 317 -10.13 -14.13 -22.85
N ASP A 318 -9.63 -15.35 -22.92
CA ASP A 318 -10.34 -16.59 -23.20
C ASP A 318 -10.59 -17.44 -21.94
N VAL A 319 -10.34 -16.90 -20.76
CA VAL A 319 -10.58 -17.54 -19.47
C VAL A 319 -11.73 -16.87 -18.73
N ARG A 320 -12.72 -17.66 -18.37
CA ARG A 320 -13.76 -17.32 -17.42
C ARG A 320 -13.41 -17.91 -16.06
N LEU A 321 -12.81 -17.11 -15.20
CA LEU A 321 -12.43 -17.53 -13.86
C LEU A 321 -13.53 -17.17 -12.87
N ARG A 322 -14.07 -18.13 -12.11
CA ARG A 322 -15.18 -17.88 -11.20
C ARG A 322 -15.02 -18.57 -9.84
N PRO A 323 -15.41 -17.89 -8.74
CA PRO A 323 -15.43 -18.49 -7.42
C PRO A 323 -16.63 -19.41 -7.26
N VAL A 324 -16.43 -20.55 -6.61
CA VAL A 324 -17.50 -21.48 -6.19
C VAL A 324 -17.47 -21.56 -4.66
N ARG A 325 -18.52 -21.03 -4.03
CA ARG A 325 -18.66 -20.99 -2.57
C ARG A 325 -19.71 -21.99 -2.06
N ARG A 326 -20.64 -22.38 -2.94
CA ARG A 326 -21.76 -23.27 -2.65
C ARG A 326 -21.95 -24.25 -3.79
N ALA A 327 -22.54 -25.41 -3.50
CA ALA A 327 -22.77 -26.46 -4.46
C ALA A 327 -23.64 -26.00 -5.66
N GLU A 328 -24.57 -25.07 -5.44
CA GLU A 328 -25.45 -24.53 -6.48
C GLU A 328 -24.68 -23.68 -7.51
N GLU A 329 -23.53 -23.17 -7.13
CA GLU A 329 -22.65 -22.34 -8.01
C GLU A 329 -21.73 -23.21 -8.87
N TRP A 330 -21.75 -24.55 -8.70
CA TRP A 330 -20.82 -25.45 -9.36
C TRP A 330 -20.87 -25.38 -10.89
N GLY A 331 -22.10 -25.49 -11.44
CA GLY A 331 -22.31 -25.50 -12.89
C GLY A 331 -21.58 -26.65 -13.58
N ASP A 332 -21.04 -26.37 -14.78
CA ASP A 332 -20.28 -27.32 -15.59
C ASP A 332 -18.94 -26.70 -16.00
N PRO A 333 -17.94 -26.65 -15.08
CA PRO A 333 -16.64 -26.09 -15.38
C PRO A 333 -15.78 -27.01 -16.22
N ASP A 334 -14.91 -26.43 -17.08
CA ASP A 334 -13.91 -27.18 -17.81
C ASP A 334 -12.75 -27.58 -16.92
N VAL A 335 -12.41 -26.74 -15.91
CA VAL A 335 -11.34 -26.96 -14.93
C VAL A 335 -11.83 -26.59 -13.54
N VAL A 336 -11.39 -27.36 -12.53
CA VAL A 336 -11.61 -27.09 -11.12
C VAL A 336 -10.28 -26.92 -10.42
N MET A 337 -10.15 -25.82 -9.67
CA MET A 337 -9.01 -25.53 -8.81
C MET A 337 -9.45 -25.57 -7.34
N LEU A 338 -8.65 -26.27 -6.49
CA LEU A 338 -8.91 -26.48 -5.07
C LEU A 338 -7.95 -25.66 -4.20
#